data_cd85e4ac1bee13e025f395d1fc71a1e8
#
_entry.id   cd85e4ac1bee13e025f395d1fc71a1e8
#
_cell.length_a   1.000
_cell.length_b   1.000
_cell.length_c   1.000
_cell.angle_alpha   90.00
_cell.angle_beta   90.00
_cell.angle_gamma   90.00
#
_symmetry.space_group_name_H-M   'P 1'
#
loop_
_entity.id
_entity.type
_entity.pdbx_description
1 polymer ?
#
loop_
_entity_poly.entity_id
_entity_poly.type
_entity_poly.pdbx_seq_one_letter_code
_entity_poly.pdbx_strand_id
1 'polypeptide(L)'
;MKRIGKQEIEKIKNFLKEKKEIQFVYLFGSFISLKNYRDIDIGVYVEENEEKNLDILNYELDLSVQLEKLIKFPCDVKVINNLPLSLQYSITKGKLLFVKDEVLYENFVCNVWKKYMDFKWISDIYLKEMKNARI
;
A
#
# COMPACT_ATOMS: atom_id res chain seq x y z
N MET A 1 22.10 -9.54 -11.33
CA MET A 1 20.95 -9.16 -10.49
C MET A 1 19.75 -8.87 -11.38
N LYS A 2 18.67 -9.60 -11.20
CA LYS A 2 17.47 -9.42 -12.00
C LYS A 2 16.76 -8.11 -11.61
N ARG A 3 16.52 -7.26 -12.59
CA ARG A 3 15.71 -6.04 -12.38
C ARG A 3 14.30 -6.27 -12.92
N ILE A 4 13.34 -5.65 -12.23
CA ILE A 4 11.94 -5.72 -12.63
C ILE A 4 11.69 -4.63 -13.67
N GLY A 5 11.26 -5.07 -14.85
CA GLY A 5 10.93 -4.16 -15.95
C GLY A 5 9.43 -4.00 -16.15
N LYS A 6 9.07 -3.33 -17.25
CA LYS A 6 7.66 -3.07 -17.58
C LYS A 6 6.85 -4.35 -17.75
N GLN A 7 7.46 -5.42 -18.27
CA GLN A 7 6.77 -6.68 -18.48
C GLN A 7 6.32 -7.31 -17.17
N GLU A 8 7.20 -7.32 -16.17
CA GLU A 8 6.90 -7.88 -14.87
C GLU A 8 5.83 -7.06 -14.16
N ILE A 9 5.88 -5.72 -14.26
CA ILE A 9 4.87 -4.83 -13.69
C ILE A 9 3.51 -5.07 -14.36
N GLU A 10 3.47 -5.26 -15.67
CA GLU A 10 2.24 -5.60 -16.38
C GLU A 10 1.67 -6.96 -15.94
N LYS A 11 2.54 -7.94 -15.69
CA LYS A 11 2.10 -9.24 -15.17
C LYS A 11 1.46 -9.11 -13.79
N ILE A 12 2.07 -8.32 -12.90
CA ILE A 12 1.52 -8.04 -11.58
C ILE A 12 0.15 -7.37 -11.70
N LYS A 13 0.07 -6.35 -12.53
CA LYS A 13 -1.15 -5.59 -12.76
C LYS A 13 -2.27 -6.50 -13.26
N ASN A 14 -2.01 -7.28 -14.30
CA ASN A 14 -3.03 -8.14 -14.90
C ASN A 14 -3.48 -9.24 -13.95
N PHE A 15 -2.54 -9.82 -13.20
CA PHE A 15 -2.86 -10.85 -12.21
C PHE A 15 -3.78 -10.32 -11.12
N LEU A 16 -3.46 -9.17 -10.54
CA LEU A 16 -4.24 -8.59 -9.46
C LEU A 16 -5.57 -8.02 -9.95
N LYS A 17 -5.60 -7.52 -11.18
CA LYS A 17 -6.81 -6.95 -11.78
C LYS A 17 -7.93 -7.99 -11.95
N GLU A 18 -7.58 -9.25 -12.13
CA GLU A 18 -8.53 -10.35 -12.24
C GLU A 18 -9.21 -10.72 -10.92
N LYS A 19 -8.63 -10.30 -9.79
CA LYS A 19 -9.20 -10.56 -8.47
C LYS A 19 -10.36 -9.59 -8.22
N LYS A 20 -11.58 -10.12 -8.10
CA LYS A 20 -12.80 -9.30 -7.95
C LYS A 20 -12.76 -8.40 -6.72
N GLU A 21 -12.19 -8.92 -5.64
CA GLU A 21 -12.16 -8.23 -4.35
C GLU A 21 -11.16 -7.07 -4.32
N ILE A 22 -10.18 -7.03 -5.22
CA ILE A 22 -9.16 -5.98 -5.23
C ILE A 22 -9.66 -4.77 -6.02
N GLN A 23 -9.68 -3.59 -5.37
CA GLN A 23 -10.22 -2.37 -5.94
C GLN A 23 -9.15 -1.44 -6.52
N PHE A 24 -8.01 -1.32 -5.85
CA PHE A 24 -6.86 -0.62 -6.40
C PHE A 24 -5.56 -1.16 -5.79
N VAL A 25 -4.45 -0.88 -6.46
CA VAL A 25 -3.13 -1.41 -6.08
C VAL A 25 -2.07 -0.33 -6.21
N TYR A 26 -1.19 -0.30 -5.21
CA TYR A 26 0.00 0.55 -5.19
C TYR A 26 1.26 -0.28 -5.17
N LEU A 27 2.30 0.20 -5.83
CA LEU A 27 3.68 -0.22 -5.60
C LEU A 27 4.35 0.82 -4.70
N PHE A 28 5.04 0.38 -3.67
CA PHE A 28 5.64 1.31 -2.71
C PHE A 28 6.96 0.77 -2.16
N GLY A 29 7.56 1.48 -1.21
CA GLY A 29 8.77 1.05 -0.54
C GLY A 29 10.03 1.25 -1.37
N SER A 30 11.04 0.41 -1.13
CA SER A 30 12.37 0.56 -1.73
C SER A 30 12.37 0.43 -3.25
N PHE A 31 11.43 -0.33 -3.82
CA PHE A 31 11.32 -0.48 -5.28
C PHE A 31 11.10 0.87 -5.98
N ILE A 32 10.35 1.78 -5.34
CA ILE A 32 10.03 3.09 -5.91
C ILE A 32 11.18 4.08 -5.73
N SER A 33 11.88 4.02 -4.58
CA SER A 33 12.83 5.05 -4.16
C SER A 33 14.30 4.67 -4.33
N LEU A 34 14.63 3.37 -4.44
CA LEU A 34 16.00 2.90 -4.47
C LEU A 34 16.29 2.09 -5.73
N LYS A 35 17.55 2.19 -6.21
CA LYS A 35 18.02 1.38 -7.34
C LYS A 35 18.28 -0.06 -6.95
N ASN A 36 18.67 -0.29 -5.71
CA ASN A 36 18.95 -1.62 -5.16
C ASN A 36 17.81 -2.02 -4.21
N TYR A 37 16.87 -2.78 -4.71
CA TYR A 37 15.75 -3.28 -3.92
C TYR A 37 15.83 -4.81 -3.85
N ARG A 38 15.41 -5.38 -2.71
CA ARG A 38 15.41 -6.83 -2.47
C ARG A 38 14.07 -7.47 -2.77
N ASP A 39 13.00 -6.71 -2.65
CA ASP A 39 11.64 -7.17 -2.88
C ASP A 39 10.80 -6.03 -3.43
N ILE A 40 9.62 -6.39 -3.90
CA ILE A 40 8.62 -5.42 -4.37
C ILE A 40 7.51 -5.38 -3.33
N ASP A 41 7.28 -4.19 -2.77
CA ASP A 41 6.18 -3.98 -1.84
C ASP A 41 4.92 -3.60 -2.61
N ILE A 42 3.86 -4.37 -2.42
CA ILE A 42 2.60 -4.24 -3.16
C ILE A 42 1.47 -4.04 -2.15
N GLY A 43 0.78 -2.91 -2.25
CA GLY A 43 -0.38 -2.62 -1.43
C GLY A 43 -1.66 -2.87 -2.22
N VAL A 44 -2.55 -3.71 -1.68
CA VAL A 44 -3.83 -4.00 -2.31
C VAL A 44 -4.96 -3.51 -1.40
N TYR A 45 -5.92 -2.79 -1.98
CA TYR A 45 -7.13 -2.40 -1.27
C TYR A 45 -8.24 -3.36 -1.65
N VAL A 46 -8.79 -4.04 -0.64
CA VAL A 46 -9.82 -5.05 -0.82
C VAL A 46 -11.19 -4.44 -0.51
N GLU A 47 -12.21 -4.84 -1.29
CA GLU A 47 -13.58 -4.41 -1.06
C GLU A 47 -14.00 -4.73 0.39
N GLU A 48 -14.63 -3.77 1.09
CA GLU A 48 -14.86 -3.86 2.53
C GLU A 48 -15.64 -5.10 2.98
N ASN A 49 -16.67 -5.50 2.23
CA ASN A 49 -17.46 -6.68 2.59
C ASN A 49 -16.66 -7.96 2.45
N GLU A 50 -15.81 -8.03 1.45
CA GLU A 50 -14.92 -9.19 1.25
C GLU A 50 -13.80 -9.20 2.30
N GLU A 51 -13.25 -8.04 2.63
CA GLU A 51 -12.15 -7.91 3.60
C GLU A 51 -12.55 -8.42 4.99
N LYS A 52 -13.78 -8.19 5.43
CA LYS A 52 -14.28 -8.64 6.74
C LYS A 52 -14.26 -10.16 6.89
N ASN A 53 -14.35 -10.88 5.79
CA ASN A 53 -14.39 -12.35 5.78
C ASN A 53 -13.04 -12.99 5.44
N LEU A 54 -11.99 -12.17 5.22
CA LEU A 54 -10.67 -12.67 4.85
C LEU A 54 -9.81 -12.94 6.07
N ASP A 55 -9.06 -14.03 5.99
CA ASP A 55 -7.88 -14.22 6.81
C ASP A 55 -6.75 -13.41 6.14
N ILE A 56 -6.55 -12.19 6.63
CA ILE A 56 -5.65 -11.22 6.00
C ILE A 56 -4.25 -11.77 5.82
N LEU A 57 -3.68 -12.37 6.87
CA LEU A 57 -2.31 -12.88 6.81
C LEU A 57 -2.16 -13.96 5.75
N ASN A 58 -3.07 -14.94 5.72
CA ASN A 58 -3.03 -16.00 4.73
C ASN A 58 -3.27 -15.46 3.31
N TYR A 59 -4.14 -14.47 3.17
CA TYR A 59 -4.41 -13.82 1.89
C TYR A 59 -3.15 -13.13 1.36
N GLU A 60 -2.48 -12.37 2.21
CA GLU A 60 -1.23 -11.67 1.85
C GLU A 60 -0.14 -12.66 1.45
N LEU A 61 0.06 -13.72 2.25
CA LEU A 61 1.06 -14.74 1.96
C LEU A 61 0.77 -15.47 0.64
N ASP A 62 -0.48 -15.83 0.42
CA ASP A 62 -0.88 -16.55 -0.79
C ASP A 62 -0.64 -15.71 -2.04
N LEU A 63 -1.03 -14.44 -2.03
CA LEU A 63 -0.77 -13.53 -3.15
C LEU A 63 0.72 -13.31 -3.36
N SER A 64 1.49 -13.15 -2.28
CA SER A 64 2.94 -12.97 -2.37
C SER A 64 3.60 -14.15 -3.06
N VAL A 65 3.23 -15.38 -2.66
CA VAL A 65 3.78 -16.60 -3.26
C VAL A 65 3.41 -16.71 -4.73
N GLN A 66 2.15 -16.45 -5.08
CA GLN A 66 1.70 -16.52 -6.46
C GLN A 66 2.40 -15.49 -7.34
N LEU A 67 2.59 -14.28 -6.85
CA LEU A 67 3.29 -13.24 -7.58
C LEU A 67 4.77 -13.55 -7.74
N GLU A 68 5.43 -14.09 -6.72
CA GLU A 68 6.82 -14.50 -6.81
C GLU A 68 7.03 -15.56 -7.89
N LYS A 69 6.11 -16.52 -7.97
CA LYS A 69 6.15 -17.53 -9.03
C LYS A 69 5.95 -16.93 -10.42
N LEU A 70 5.11 -15.91 -10.50
CA LEU A 70 4.77 -15.27 -11.77
C LEU A 70 5.92 -14.45 -12.35
N ILE A 71 6.56 -13.63 -11.51
CA ILE A 71 7.62 -12.70 -11.96
C ILE A 71 9.03 -13.17 -11.57
N LYS A 72 9.14 -14.23 -10.78
CA LYS A 72 10.42 -14.79 -10.30
C LYS A 72 11.27 -13.78 -9.56
N PHE A 73 10.61 -13.02 -8.67
CA PHE A 73 11.23 -12.01 -7.84
C PHE A 73 10.44 -11.90 -6.53
N PRO A 74 11.11 -11.68 -5.39
CA PRO A 74 10.40 -11.59 -4.11
C PRO A 74 9.38 -10.46 -4.07
N CYS A 75 8.18 -10.79 -3.61
CA CYS A 75 7.06 -9.85 -3.48
C CYS A 75 6.53 -9.88 -2.06
N ASP A 76 6.21 -8.71 -1.52
CA ASP A 76 5.56 -8.57 -0.22
C ASP A 76 4.23 -7.84 -0.41
N VAL A 77 3.13 -8.58 -0.27
CA VAL A 77 1.78 -8.05 -0.44
C VAL A 77 1.21 -7.66 0.92
N LYS A 78 0.67 -6.46 1.01
CA LYS A 78 -0.03 -5.97 2.19
C LYS A 78 -1.42 -5.47 1.83
N VAL A 79 -2.41 -5.83 2.66
CA VAL A 79 -3.77 -5.30 2.52
C VAL A 79 -3.81 -3.92 3.17
N ILE A 80 -4.17 -2.90 2.39
CA ILE A 80 -4.08 -1.49 2.82
C ILE A 80 -5.16 -1.13 3.83
N ASN A 81 -6.31 -1.77 3.78
CA ASN A 81 -7.56 -1.36 4.43
C ASN A 81 -7.40 -0.93 5.90
N ASN A 82 -6.68 -1.71 6.69
CA ASN A 82 -6.58 -1.51 8.13
C ASN A 82 -5.15 -1.30 8.63
N LEU A 83 -4.25 -0.90 7.76
CA LEU A 83 -2.89 -0.57 8.16
C LEU A 83 -2.86 0.72 8.98
N PRO A 84 -1.82 0.91 9.81
CA PRO A 84 -1.66 2.19 10.51
C PRO A 84 -1.66 3.37 9.57
N LEU A 85 -2.20 4.49 10.02
CA LEU A 85 -2.38 5.70 9.21
C LEU A 85 -1.09 6.17 8.54
N SER A 86 0.02 6.18 9.28
CA SER A 86 1.31 6.60 8.74
C SER A 86 1.76 5.73 7.57
N LEU A 87 1.51 4.42 7.66
CA LEU A 87 1.85 3.50 6.58
C LEU A 87 0.92 3.67 5.39
N GLN A 88 -0.39 3.84 5.64
CA GLN A 88 -1.35 4.14 4.56
C GLN A 88 -0.93 5.40 3.80
N TYR A 89 -0.55 6.45 4.53
CA TYR A 89 -0.09 7.70 3.93
C TYR A 89 1.16 7.47 3.06
N SER A 90 2.14 6.73 3.59
CA SER A 90 3.37 6.40 2.84
C SER A 90 3.06 5.61 1.57
N ILE A 91 2.14 4.66 1.62
CA ILE A 91 1.74 3.85 0.46
C ILE A 91 1.14 4.73 -0.63
N THR A 92 0.29 5.70 -0.26
CA THR A 92 -0.35 6.58 -1.24
C THR A 92 0.65 7.50 -1.97
N LYS A 93 1.86 7.64 -1.46
CA LYS A 93 2.94 8.35 -2.15
C LYS A 93 3.69 7.48 -3.15
N GLY A 94 3.40 6.19 -3.18
CA GLY A 94 4.00 5.27 -4.13
C GLY A 94 3.40 5.41 -5.52
N LYS A 95 3.56 4.37 -6.32
CA LYS A 95 3.06 4.34 -7.69
C LYS A 95 1.75 3.59 -7.76
N LEU A 96 0.68 4.28 -8.14
CA LEU A 96 -0.62 3.66 -8.37
C LEU A 96 -0.57 2.77 -9.61
N LEU A 97 -0.94 1.50 -9.44
CA LEU A 97 -0.87 0.54 -10.53
C LEU A 97 -2.17 0.49 -11.33
N PHE A 98 -3.31 0.42 -10.64
CA PHE A 98 -4.63 0.53 -11.27
C PHE A 98 -5.70 0.86 -10.24
N VAL A 99 -6.84 1.35 -10.74
CA VAL A 99 -8.03 1.64 -9.96
C VAL A 99 -9.25 1.10 -10.71
N LYS A 100 -10.13 0.39 -10.01
CA LYS A 100 -11.40 -0.08 -10.58
C LYS A 100 -12.55 0.88 -10.28
N ASP A 101 -12.59 1.42 -9.05
CA ASP A 101 -13.64 2.34 -8.60
C ASP A 101 -12.98 3.66 -8.21
N GLU A 102 -13.10 4.66 -9.08
CA GLU A 102 -12.47 5.97 -8.89
C GLU A 102 -12.98 6.70 -7.65
N VAL A 103 -14.30 6.62 -7.39
CA VAL A 103 -14.90 7.29 -6.23
C VAL A 103 -14.39 6.70 -4.93
N LEU A 104 -14.36 5.38 -4.83
CA LEU A 104 -13.85 4.68 -3.66
C LEU A 104 -12.37 5.03 -3.43
N TYR A 105 -11.58 5.04 -4.48
CA TYR A 105 -10.16 5.36 -4.43
C TYR A 105 -9.93 6.80 -3.94
N GLU A 106 -10.62 7.76 -4.55
CA GLU A 106 -10.48 9.17 -4.19
C GLU A 106 -10.86 9.41 -2.73
N ASN A 107 -11.97 8.81 -2.29
CA ASN A 107 -12.41 8.92 -0.89
C ASN A 107 -11.36 8.36 0.07
N PHE A 108 -10.78 7.22 -0.27
CA PHE A 108 -9.74 6.61 0.56
C PHE A 108 -8.52 7.54 0.68
N VAL A 109 -7.98 8.00 -0.45
CA VAL A 109 -6.78 8.84 -0.47
C VAL A 109 -7.04 10.16 0.26
N CYS A 110 -8.16 10.81 -0.02
CA CYS A 110 -8.51 12.07 0.64
C CYS A 110 -8.65 11.91 2.15
N ASN A 111 -9.30 10.83 2.61
CA ASN A 111 -9.44 10.55 4.04
C ASN A 111 -8.10 10.30 4.71
N VAL A 112 -7.23 9.52 4.07
CA VAL A 112 -5.89 9.22 4.61
C VAL A 112 -5.07 10.50 4.75
N TRP A 113 -5.04 11.32 3.71
CA TRP A 113 -4.26 12.56 3.71
C TRP A 113 -4.80 13.55 4.73
N LYS A 114 -6.12 13.69 4.82
CA LYS A 114 -6.76 14.57 5.79
C LYS A 114 -6.42 14.15 7.22
N LYS A 115 -6.61 12.88 7.54
CA LYS A 115 -6.33 12.36 8.89
C LYS A 115 -4.86 12.48 9.24
N TYR A 116 -3.97 12.19 8.30
CA TYR A 116 -2.54 12.28 8.54
C TYR A 116 -2.10 13.72 8.82
N MET A 117 -2.61 14.68 8.04
CA MET A 117 -2.28 16.09 8.24
C MET A 117 -2.82 16.61 9.56
N ASP A 118 -4.06 16.26 9.92
CA ASP A 118 -4.64 16.64 11.21
C ASP A 118 -3.83 16.06 12.37
N PHE A 119 -3.47 14.79 12.28
CA PHE A 119 -2.67 14.13 13.31
C PHE A 119 -1.30 14.77 13.47
N LYS A 120 -0.62 15.06 12.37
CA LYS A 120 0.70 15.66 12.39
C LYS A 120 0.66 17.06 13.02
N TRP A 121 -0.34 17.85 12.65
CA TRP A 121 -0.51 19.22 13.18
C TRP A 121 -0.72 19.19 14.69
N ILE A 122 -1.61 18.33 15.18
CA ILE A 122 -1.88 18.16 16.61
C ILE A 122 -0.62 17.69 17.34
N SER A 123 0.09 16.72 16.77
CA SER A 123 1.33 16.18 17.35
C SER A 123 2.40 17.26 17.45
N ASP A 124 2.56 18.08 16.42
CA ASP A 124 3.54 19.17 16.40
C ASP A 124 3.23 20.22 17.48
N ILE A 125 1.96 20.58 17.65
CA ILE A 125 1.52 21.50 18.69
C ILE A 125 1.81 20.93 20.08
N TYR A 126 1.44 19.66 20.29
CA TYR A 126 1.65 18.97 21.57
C TYR A 126 3.14 18.97 21.95
N LEU A 127 4.01 18.60 21.02
CA LEU A 127 5.45 18.57 21.26
C LEU A 127 6.01 19.95 21.54
N LYS A 128 5.53 20.97 20.86
CA LYS A 128 5.94 22.35 21.08
C LYS A 128 5.58 22.82 22.50
N GLU A 129 4.37 22.51 22.96
CA GLU A 129 3.94 22.86 24.32
C GLU A 129 4.74 22.12 25.37
N MET A 130 5.07 20.86 25.13
CA MET A 130 5.90 20.08 26.06
C MET A 130 7.30 20.70 26.19
N LYS A 131 7.88 21.18 25.10
CA LYS A 131 9.18 21.88 25.14
C LYS A 131 9.09 23.15 25.95
N ASN A 132 8.01 23.92 25.82
CA ASN A 132 7.81 25.15 26.53
C ASN A 132 7.55 24.92 28.04
N ALA A 133 7.02 23.75 28.40
CA ALA A 133 6.78 23.40 29.80
C ALA A 133 8.04 22.95 30.53
N ARG A 134 9.15 22.72 29.85
CA ARG A 134 10.42 22.37 30.46
C ARG A 134 11.17 23.64 30.85
N ILE A 135 11.54 23.69 32.10
CA ILE A 135 12.35 24.77 32.64
C ILE A 135 13.83 24.40 32.54
#